data_091cf78e36d2dbe6fe3abe7d9eaaf688
#
_entry.id   091cf78e36d2dbe6fe3abe7d9eaaf688
#
_cell.length_a   1.000
_cell.length_b   1.000
_cell.length_c   1.000
_cell.angle_alpha   90.00
_cell.angle_beta   90.00
_cell.angle_gamma   90.00
#
_symmetry.space_group_name_H-M   'P 1'
#
loop_
_entity.id
_entity.type
_entity.pdbx_description
1 polymer ?
#
loop_
_entity_poly.entity_id
_entity_poly.type
_entity_poly.pdbx_seq_one_letter_code
_entity_poly.pdbx_strand_id
1 'polypeptide(L)'
;PSTRLSQFSLNGEARDYKGDPFKRLANALRDDFALTGTKVGCDAGDCGACTVLIDGRQACACMVAMAQTDGCEITTVEGLSSAGELNPLQRAFLHHGAAQCGICTPGMLMAATELLNREPEPDRTSVEDALGGVLCRCTGYQTIIDAVMDAHTFTEATPARHHGPSVGSRLERIDGVAKVNGTDQFGADSAPADALWLRLYRSPHARATFQVGDLGEFVAGSDG
;
A
#
# COMPACT_ATOMS: atom_id res chain seq x y z
N PRO A 1 20.61 26.68 -4.12
CA PRO A 1 20.55 25.30 -4.53
C PRO A 1 19.35 25.14 -5.46
N SER A 2 19.57 24.83 -6.75
CA SER A 2 18.49 24.53 -7.68
C SER A 2 17.83 23.25 -7.18
N THR A 3 16.57 23.33 -6.79
CA THR A 3 15.73 22.17 -6.47
C THR A 3 15.66 21.35 -7.76
N ARG A 4 16.39 20.24 -7.82
CA ARG A 4 16.35 19.35 -8.97
C ARG A 4 14.98 18.72 -8.99
N LEU A 5 14.22 18.96 -10.02
CA LEU A 5 12.93 18.33 -10.28
C LEU A 5 13.18 16.86 -10.59
N SER A 6 12.50 15.95 -9.90
CA SER A 6 12.38 14.58 -10.36
C SER A 6 11.18 14.48 -11.28
N GLN A 7 11.37 13.98 -12.48
CA GLN A 7 10.32 13.74 -13.48
C GLN A 7 10.17 12.23 -13.65
N PHE A 8 8.96 11.72 -13.51
CA PHE A 8 8.69 10.28 -13.59
C PHE A 8 7.26 10.03 -14.09
N SER A 9 6.98 8.80 -14.48
CA SER A 9 5.61 8.34 -14.74
C SER A 9 5.02 7.73 -13.47
N LEU A 10 3.81 8.11 -13.10
CA LEU A 10 3.06 7.56 -11.97
C LEU A 10 1.72 7.04 -12.46
N ASN A 11 1.53 5.73 -12.44
CA ASN A 11 0.34 5.07 -12.96
C ASN A 11 0.00 5.47 -14.41
N GLY A 12 1.03 5.60 -15.25
CA GLY A 12 0.91 5.98 -16.65
C GLY A 12 0.81 7.49 -16.93
N GLU A 13 0.79 8.33 -15.88
CA GLU A 13 0.74 9.78 -16.03
C GLU A 13 2.10 10.42 -15.69
N ALA A 14 2.55 11.36 -16.54
CA ALA A 14 3.78 12.12 -16.25
C ALA A 14 3.59 13.02 -15.03
N ARG A 15 4.53 12.98 -14.10
CA ARG A 15 4.55 13.76 -12.85
C ARG A 15 5.87 14.47 -12.63
N ASP A 16 5.78 15.67 -12.06
CA ASP A 16 6.92 16.44 -11.58
C ASP A 16 6.88 16.47 -10.05
N TYR A 17 8.02 16.20 -9.42
CA TYR A 17 8.16 16.34 -7.97
C TYR A 17 9.13 17.47 -7.62
N LYS A 18 8.65 18.44 -6.83
CA LYS A 18 9.38 19.66 -6.41
C LYS A 18 9.70 19.69 -4.92
N GLY A 19 9.35 18.61 -4.20
CA GLY A 19 9.55 18.50 -2.75
C GLY A 19 10.99 18.13 -2.37
N ASP A 20 11.14 17.64 -1.14
CA ASP A 20 12.42 17.18 -0.62
C ASP A 20 12.89 15.93 -1.41
N PRO A 21 14.05 15.99 -2.10
CA PRO A 21 14.58 14.86 -2.85
C PRO A 21 14.91 13.63 -1.98
N PHE A 22 15.07 13.82 -0.68
CA PHE A 22 15.32 12.74 0.29
C PHE A 22 14.03 12.20 0.95
N LYS A 23 12.87 12.81 0.69
CA LYS A 23 11.59 12.24 1.14
C LYS A 23 11.43 10.83 0.58
N ARG A 24 11.01 9.90 1.41
CA ARG A 24 10.77 8.51 0.98
C ARG A 24 9.61 8.46 0.00
N LEU A 25 9.76 7.64 -1.04
CA LEU A 25 8.72 7.46 -2.07
C LEU A 25 7.37 7.09 -1.45
N ALA A 26 7.34 6.18 -0.45
CA ALA A 26 6.10 5.80 0.24
C ALA A 26 5.38 7.01 0.83
N ASN A 27 6.11 7.93 1.46
CA ASN A 27 5.52 9.13 2.05
C ASN A 27 5.10 10.14 0.97
N ALA A 28 5.88 10.29 -0.11
CA ALA A 28 5.50 11.17 -1.22
C ALA A 28 4.21 10.66 -1.91
N LEU A 29 4.11 9.35 -2.18
CA LEU A 29 2.90 8.76 -2.75
C LEU A 29 1.66 9.05 -1.90
N ARG A 30 1.76 8.89 -0.59
CA ARG A 30 0.65 9.07 0.34
C ARG A 30 0.30 10.54 0.59
N ASP A 31 1.32 11.38 0.88
CA ASP A 31 1.11 12.75 1.36
C ASP A 31 1.02 13.76 0.23
N ASP A 32 1.84 13.61 -0.82
CA ASP A 32 1.96 14.61 -1.89
C ASP A 32 1.11 14.24 -3.11
N PHE A 33 0.91 12.93 -3.37
CA PHE A 33 0.09 12.44 -4.49
C PHE A 33 -1.26 11.84 -4.06
N ALA A 34 -1.57 11.81 -2.75
CA ALA A 34 -2.81 11.28 -2.18
C ALA A 34 -3.10 9.80 -2.56
N LEU A 35 -2.06 9.02 -2.92
CA LEU A 35 -2.15 7.60 -3.22
C LEU A 35 -1.96 6.79 -1.92
N THR A 36 -3.01 6.75 -1.10
CA THR A 36 -2.97 6.12 0.24
C THR A 36 -3.05 4.60 0.20
N GLY A 37 -3.26 4.00 -0.97
CA GLY A 37 -3.21 2.55 -1.18
C GLY A 37 -1.85 1.96 -0.83
N THR A 38 -0.75 2.67 -1.10
CA THR A 38 0.57 2.28 -0.61
C THR A 38 0.61 2.38 0.92
N LYS A 39 0.71 1.25 1.62
CA LYS A 39 0.66 1.19 3.09
C LYS A 39 2.07 1.20 3.70
N VAL A 40 2.25 1.87 4.83
CA VAL A 40 3.52 1.90 5.57
C VAL A 40 3.35 1.13 6.88
N GLY A 41 4.00 -0.05 6.98
CA GLY A 41 3.95 -0.88 8.18
C GLY A 41 5.19 -0.71 9.08
N CYS A 42 6.37 -1.05 8.58
CA CYS A 42 7.62 -1.04 9.35
C CYS A 42 8.48 0.21 9.12
N ASP A 43 8.35 0.85 7.97
CA ASP A 43 9.18 1.97 7.49
C ASP A 43 10.70 1.65 7.48
N ALA A 44 11.04 0.37 7.32
CA ALA A 44 12.40 -0.18 7.43
C ALA A 44 12.75 -1.25 6.37
N GLY A 45 11.91 -1.42 5.36
CA GLY A 45 12.16 -2.36 4.26
C GLY A 45 11.82 -3.83 4.55
N ASP A 46 11.28 -4.17 5.75
CA ASP A 46 11.08 -5.56 6.15
C ASP A 46 9.70 -6.14 5.79
N CYS A 47 8.63 -5.34 5.94
CA CYS A 47 7.27 -5.90 5.90
C CYS A 47 6.65 -5.94 4.50
N GLY A 48 7.17 -5.23 3.52
CA GLY A 48 6.68 -5.19 2.16
C GLY A 48 5.31 -4.54 1.94
N ALA A 49 4.64 -4.01 2.97
CA ALA A 49 3.33 -3.36 2.83
C ALA A 49 3.35 -2.16 1.87
N CYS A 50 4.51 -1.53 1.72
CA CYS A 50 4.75 -0.39 0.83
C CYS A 50 5.28 -0.78 -0.55
N THR A 51 5.20 -2.06 -0.94
CA THR A 51 5.67 -2.50 -2.24
C THR A 51 4.92 -1.81 -3.37
N VAL A 52 5.67 -1.27 -4.32
CA VAL A 52 5.24 -0.69 -5.60
C VAL A 52 6.06 -1.32 -6.72
N LEU A 53 5.70 -1.07 -7.97
CA LEU A 53 6.59 -1.39 -9.09
C LEU A 53 7.34 -0.14 -9.51
N ILE A 54 8.65 -0.27 -9.70
CA ILE A 54 9.52 0.73 -10.33
C ILE A 54 10.11 0.06 -11.55
N ASP A 55 9.83 0.59 -12.72
CA ASP A 55 10.24 0.02 -14.02
C ASP A 55 9.82 -1.46 -14.13
N GLY A 56 8.61 -1.76 -13.68
CA GLY A 56 8.02 -3.11 -13.70
C GLY A 56 8.56 -4.07 -12.64
N ARG A 57 9.43 -3.64 -11.72
CA ARG A 57 10.02 -4.49 -10.67
C ARG A 57 9.58 -4.05 -9.28
N GLN A 58 9.30 -5.02 -8.41
CA GLN A 58 8.88 -4.72 -7.04
C GLN A 58 9.99 -4.04 -6.23
N ALA A 59 9.59 -3.02 -5.48
CA ALA A 59 10.47 -2.26 -4.59
C ALA A 59 9.72 -1.82 -3.34
N CYS A 60 10.40 -1.85 -2.18
CA CYS A 60 9.87 -1.27 -0.94
C CYS A 60 9.98 0.25 -1.00
N ALA A 61 8.88 0.94 -1.28
CA ALA A 61 8.84 2.41 -1.44
C ALA A 61 9.33 3.18 -0.20
N CYS A 62 9.30 2.60 1.00
CA CYS A 62 9.87 3.20 2.20
C CYS A 62 11.41 3.25 2.18
N MET A 63 12.08 2.52 1.29
CA MET A 63 13.54 2.48 1.15
C MET A 63 14.04 3.27 -0.07
N VAL A 64 13.14 3.87 -0.84
CA VAL A 64 13.46 4.63 -2.05
C VAL A 64 13.30 6.12 -1.78
N ALA A 65 14.32 6.93 -2.07
CA ALA A 65 14.24 8.38 -2.01
C ALA A 65 13.66 8.95 -3.31
N MET A 66 12.92 10.05 -3.25
CA MET A 66 12.34 10.69 -4.43
C MET A 66 13.39 11.05 -5.50
N ALA A 67 14.61 11.37 -5.11
CA ALA A 67 15.71 11.62 -6.06
C ALA A 67 16.08 10.39 -6.92
N GLN A 68 15.73 9.19 -6.49
CA GLN A 68 16.01 7.94 -7.22
C GLN A 68 14.92 7.59 -8.25
N THR A 69 13.82 8.34 -8.28
CA THR A 69 12.69 8.08 -9.16
C THR A 69 12.75 8.85 -10.49
N ASP A 70 13.80 9.67 -10.68
CA ASP A 70 13.94 10.47 -11.89
C ASP A 70 14.06 9.59 -13.14
N GLY A 71 13.15 9.78 -14.09
CA GLY A 71 13.04 8.98 -15.31
C GLY A 71 12.40 7.61 -15.17
N CYS A 72 11.96 7.21 -13.96
CA CYS A 72 11.36 5.91 -13.72
C CYS A 72 9.85 5.86 -14.06
N GLU A 73 9.35 4.66 -14.27
CA GLU A 73 7.92 4.34 -14.31
C GLU A 73 7.50 3.73 -12.97
N ILE A 74 6.60 4.39 -12.24
CA ILE A 74 6.10 3.94 -10.94
C ILE A 74 4.65 3.50 -11.09
N THR A 75 4.37 2.26 -10.68
CA THR A 75 3.00 1.74 -10.61
C THR A 75 2.66 1.41 -9.15
N THR A 76 1.52 1.91 -8.69
CA THR A 76 0.93 1.61 -7.39
C THR A 76 -0.32 0.77 -7.54
N VAL A 77 -0.90 0.29 -6.43
CA VAL A 77 -2.13 -0.51 -6.46
C VAL A 77 -3.29 0.21 -7.14
N GLU A 78 -3.35 1.53 -7.03
CA GLU A 78 -4.37 2.36 -7.69
C GLU A 78 -4.26 2.29 -9.22
N GLY A 79 -3.06 2.10 -9.74
CA GLY A 79 -2.80 1.95 -11.18
C GLY A 79 -3.14 0.57 -11.74
N LEU A 80 -3.51 -0.41 -10.91
CA LEU A 80 -3.89 -1.75 -11.36
C LEU A 80 -5.32 -1.80 -11.91
N SER A 81 -6.18 -0.88 -11.47
CA SER A 81 -7.57 -0.77 -11.93
C SER A 81 -7.66 0.20 -13.10
N SER A 82 -8.46 -0.14 -14.12
CA SER A 82 -8.71 0.74 -15.26
C SER A 82 -10.17 1.21 -15.24
N ALA A 83 -10.40 2.51 -15.34
CA ALA A 83 -11.74 3.11 -15.36
C ALA A 83 -12.68 2.65 -14.22
N GLY A 84 -12.12 2.29 -13.06
CA GLY A 84 -12.87 1.78 -11.91
C GLY A 84 -13.16 0.27 -11.95
N GLU A 85 -12.74 -0.42 -13.01
CA GLU A 85 -12.88 -1.87 -13.13
C GLU A 85 -11.67 -2.59 -12.56
N LEU A 86 -11.93 -3.59 -11.72
CA LEU A 86 -10.89 -4.42 -11.11
C LEU A 86 -10.28 -5.35 -12.16
N ASN A 87 -8.95 -5.49 -12.15
CA ASN A 87 -8.27 -6.46 -12.99
C ASN A 87 -8.51 -7.92 -12.51
N PRO A 88 -8.15 -8.94 -13.30
CA PRO A 88 -8.34 -10.34 -12.94
C PRO A 88 -7.75 -10.72 -11.59
N LEU A 89 -6.54 -10.25 -11.26
CA LEU A 89 -5.88 -10.53 -9.98
C LEU A 89 -6.65 -9.93 -8.79
N GLN A 90 -7.11 -8.68 -8.90
CA GLN A 90 -7.92 -8.05 -7.86
C GLN A 90 -9.24 -8.78 -7.65
N ARG A 91 -9.89 -9.25 -8.72
CA ARG A 91 -11.10 -10.09 -8.65
C ARG A 91 -10.84 -11.43 -7.98
N ALA A 92 -9.73 -12.09 -8.32
CA ALA A 92 -9.32 -13.33 -7.66
C ALA A 92 -9.11 -13.13 -6.16
N PHE A 93 -8.48 -12.02 -5.74
CA PHE A 93 -8.33 -11.68 -4.32
C PHE A 93 -9.66 -11.55 -3.59
N LEU A 94 -10.66 -10.90 -4.20
CA LEU A 94 -12.02 -10.82 -3.63
C LEU A 94 -12.67 -12.19 -3.54
N HIS A 95 -12.58 -12.97 -4.62
CA HIS A 95 -13.19 -14.29 -4.71
C HIS A 95 -12.65 -15.25 -3.67
N HIS A 96 -11.33 -15.30 -3.47
CA HIS A 96 -10.69 -16.18 -2.50
C HIS A 96 -10.71 -15.64 -1.06
N GLY A 97 -11.18 -14.41 -0.84
CA GLY A 97 -11.11 -13.76 0.46
C GLY A 97 -9.67 -13.51 0.91
N ALA A 98 -8.79 -13.22 -0.04
CA ALA A 98 -7.36 -13.01 0.17
C ALA A 98 -7.03 -11.71 0.93
N ALA A 99 -7.96 -10.77 1.00
CA ALA A 99 -7.83 -9.54 1.76
C ALA A 99 -8.64 -9.62 3.07
N GLN A 100 -7.98 -9.59 4.23
CA GLN A 100 -8.65 -9.52 5.53
C GLN A 100 -8.55 -8.12 6.13
N CYS A 101 -7.50 -7.77 6.89
CA CYS A 101 -7.35 -6.41 7.39
C CYS A 101 -7.03 -5.39 6.27
N GLY A 102 -6.38 -5.81 5.21
CA GLY A 102 -6.09 -4.98 4.04
C GLY A 102 -4.72 -4.30 4.03
N ILE A 103 -3.97 -4.32 5.13
CA ILE A 103 -2.65 -3.64 5.22
C ILE A 103 -1.62 -4.21 4.24
N CYS A 104 -1.53 -5.52 4.12
CA CYS A 104 -0.58 -6.17 3.19
C CYS A 104 -1.13 -6.26 1.77
N THR A 105 -2.43 -6.09 1.56
CA THR A 105 -3.10 -6.38 0.29
C THR A 105 -2.51 -5.61 -0.89
N PRO A 106 -2.27 -4.28 -0.80
CA PRO A 106 -1.62 -3.56 -1.88
C PRO A 106 -0.24 -4.12 -2.24
N GLY A 107 0.61 -4.36 -1.24
CA GLY A 107 1.94 -4.94 -1.45
C GLY A 107 1.89 -6.33 -2.08
N MET A 108 0.96 -7.19 -1.64
CA MET A 108 0.76 -8.52 -2.22
C MET A 108 0.31 -8.44 -3.69
N LEU A 109 -0.61 -7.51 -4.01
CA LEU A 109 -1.07 -7.30 -5.39
C LEU A 109 0.07 -6.80 -6.28
N MET A 110 0.92 -5.89 -5.80
CA MET A 110 2.07 -5.41 -6.58
C MET A 110 3.09 -6.52 -6.81
N ALA A 111 3.44 -7.31 -5.79
CA ALA A 111 4.35 -8.44 -5.91
C ALA A 111 3.81 -9.51 -6.87
N ALA A 112 2.52 -9.85 -6.74
CA ALA A 112 1.87 -10.79 -7.64
C ALA A 112 1.78 -10.26 -9.08
N THR A 113 1.56 -8.95 -9.27
CA THR A 113 1.53 -8.33 -10.61
C THR A 113 2.87 -8.47 -11.32
N GLU A 114 4.01 -8.22 -10.62
CA GLU A 114 5.33 -8.47 -11.22
C GLU A 114 5.49 -9.91 -11.66
N LEU A 115 5.11 -10.86 -10.79
CA LEU A 115 5.18 -12.29 -11.13
C LEU A 115 4.35 -12.62 -12.37
N LEU A 116 3.06 -12.24 -12.37
CA LEU A 116 2.14 -12.55 -13.47
C LEU A 116 2.52 -11.89 -14.80
N ASN A 117 3.18 -10.74 -14.78
CA ASN A 117 3.74 -10.12 -15.98
C ASN A 117 4.89 -10.93 -16.59
N ARG A 118 5.64 -11.62 -15.75
CA ARG A 118 6.76 -12.48 -16.17
C ARG A 118 6.33 -13.91 -16.45
N GLU A 119 5.38 -14.42 -15.67
CA GLU A 119 4.91 -15.79 -15.66
C GLU A 119 3.39 -15.82 -15.49
N PRO A 120 2.63 -15.80 -16.61
CA PRO A 120 1.15 -15.66 -16.53
C PRO A 120 0.44 -16.82 -15.83
N GLU A 121 1.03 -18.01 -15.83
CA GLU A 121 0.50 -19.20 -15.16
C GLU A 121 1.56 -19.76 -14.21
N PRO A 122 1.83 -19.08 -13.07
CA PRO A 122 2.91 -19.50 -12.17
C PRO A 122 2.55 -20.77 -11.42
N ASP A 123 3.56 -21.57 -11.10
CA ASP A 123 3.40 -22.63 -10.15
C ASP A 123 3.39 -22.10 -8.70
N ARG A 124 3.00 -22.95 -7.76
CA ARG A 124 2.89 -22.57 -6.35
C ARG A 124 4.21 -22.04 -5.78
N THR A 125 5.33 -22.64 -6.15
CA THR A 125 6.65 -22.26 -5.64
C THR A 125 7.04 -20.87 -6.12
N SER A 126 6.81 -20.58 -7.39
CA SER A 126 7.02 -19.24 -7.97
C SER A 126 6.17 -18.18 -7.25
N VAL A 127 4.92 -18.52 -6.90
CA VAL A 127 4.03 -17.60 -6.15
C VAL A 127 4.55 -17.37 -4.73
N GLU A 128 4.92 -18.44 -4.02
CA GLU A 128 5.46 -18.35 -2.65
C GLU A 128 6.74 -17.50 -2.60
N ASP A 129 7.64 -17.70 -3.55
CA ASP A 129 8.88 -16.91 -3.68
C ASP A 129 8.61 -15.44 -3.98
N ALA A 130 7.71 -15.14 -4.92
CA ALA A 130 7.38 -13.77 -5.30
C ALA A 130 6.71 -12.98 -4.16
N LEU A 131 5.88 -13.65 -3.35
CA LEU A 131 5.18 -13.05 -2.21
C LEU A 131 6.03 -13.00 -0.93
N GLY A 132 7.19 -13.68 -0.90
CA GLY A 132 8.03 -13.83 0.28
C GLY A 132 8.51 -12.51 0.92
N GLY A 133 8.56 -11.42 0.14
CA GLY A 133 8.92 -10.09 0.60
C GLY A 133 7.77 -9.30 1.26
N VAL A 134 6.54 -9.84 1.31
CA VAL A 134 5.38 -9.13 1.87
C VAL A 134 4.76 -9.94 3.02
N LEU A 135 4.74 -9.36 4.22
CA LEU A 135 4.24 -10.02 5.42
C LEU A 135 2.72 -9.89 5.57
N CYS A 136 2.05 -11.02 5.75
CA CYS A 136 0.63 -11.08 6.12
C CYS A 136 0.45 -11.78 7.46
N ARG A 137 -0.27 -11.16 8.39
CA ARG A 137 -0.55 -11.74 9.72
C ARG A 137 -1.94 -12.40 9.80
N CYS A 138 -2.81 -12.16 8.83
CA CYS A 138 -4.23 -12.52 8.93
C CYS A 138 -4.59 -13.83 8.23
N THR A 139 -4.06 -14.07 7.01
CA THR A 139 -4.58 -15.09 6.09
C THR A 139 -3.85 -16.43 6.18
N GLY A 140 -2.64 -16.47 6.77
CA GLY A 140 -1.75 -17.63 6.66
C GLY A 140 -1.28 -17.88 5.22
N TYR A 141 -1.39 -16.88 4.34
CA TYR A 141 -0.97 -16.86 2.92
C TYR A 141 -1.79 -17.75 1.98
N GLN A 142 -2.41 -18.82 2.45
CA GLN A 142 -3.06 -19.82 1.59
C GLN A 142 -4.04 -19.20 0.58
N THR A 143 -4.98 -18.37 1.05
CA THR A 143 -5.97 -17.74 0.17
C THR A 143 -5.35 -16.70 -0.77
N ILE A 144 -4.21 -16.10 -0.41
CA ILE A 144 -3.47 -15.18 -1.27
C ILE A 144 -2.80 -15.96 -2.40
N ILE A 145 -2.11 -17.06 -2.06
CA ILE A 145 -1.46 -17.93 -3.04
C ILE A 145 -2.48 -18.51 -4.03
N ASP A 146 -3.60 -19.02 -3.51
CA ASP A 146 -4.67 -19.57 -4.35
C ASP A 146 -5.25 -18.48 -5.29
N ALA A 147 -5.42 -17.25 -4.81
CA ALA A 147 -5.87 -16.13 -5.63
C ALA A 147 -4.89 -15.77 -6.75
N VAL A 148 -3.58 -15.80 -6.49
CA VAL A 148 -2.57 -15.52 -7.51
C VAL A 148 -2.52 -16.62 -8.55
N MET A 149 -2.54 -17.89 -8.12
CA MET A 149 -2.54 -19.05 -9.03
C MET A 149 -3.76 -19.06 -9.95
N ASP A 150 -4.93 -18.67 -9.43
CA ASP A 150 -6.18 -18.68 -10.19
C ASP A 150 -6.43 -17.38 -10.98
N ALA A 151 -5.60 -16.36 -10.83
CA ALA A 151 -5.83 -15.03 -11.41
C ALA A 151 -6.07 -15.07 -12.93
N HIS A 152 -5.38 -15.97 -13.66
CA HIS A 152 -5.52 -16.14 -15.10
C HIS A 152 -6.91 -16.66 -15.53
N THR A 153 -7.67 -17.29 -14.61
CA THR A 153 -9.02 -17.80 -14.88
C THR A 153 -10.11 -16.72 -14.73
N PHE A 154 -9.77 -15.59 -14.10
CA PHE A 154 -10.70 -14.49 -13.87
C PHE A 154 -10.68 -13.53 -15.06
N THR A 155 -11.87 -13.14 -15.51
CA THR A 155 -12.07 -12.13 -16.54
C THR A 155 -12.89 -10.98 -15.98
N GLU A 156 -12.97 -9.86 -16.69
CA GLU A 156 -13.85 -8.72 -16.34
C GLU A 156 -15.33 -9.15 -16.21
N ALA A 157 -15.72 -10.19 -16.93
CA ALA A 157 -17.07 -10.74 -16.92
C ALA A 157 -17.28 -11.78 -15.79
N THR A 158 -16.25 -12.12 -14.98
CA THR A 158 -16.45 -13.08 -13.89
C THR A 158 -17.42 -12.49 -12.87
N PRO A 159 -18.62 -13.07 -12.68
CA PRO A 159 -19.62 -12.48 -11.81
C PRO A 159 -19.16 -12.54 -10.34
N ALA A 160 -19.54 -11.51 -9.59
CA ALA A 160 -19.44 -11.55 -8.13
C ALA A 160 -20.18 -12.79 -7.58
N ARG A 161 -19.72 -13.34 -6.46
CA ARG A 161 -20.35 -14.52 -5.86
C ARG A 161 -21.80 -14.24 -5.52
N HIS A 162 -22.70 -15.12 -5.98
CA HIS A 162 -24.12 -15.00 -5.69
C HIS A 162 -24.42 -15.19 -4.20
N HIS A 163 -25.36 -14.40 -3.71
CA HIS A 163 -25.92 -14.52 -2.37
C HIS A 163 -26.71 -15.84 -2.26
N GLY A 164 -26.16 -16.79 -1.53
CA GLY A 164 -26.86 -18.00 -1.06
C GLY A 164 -27.41 -17.82 0.36
N PRO A 165 -27.90 -18.88 0.99
CA PRO A 165 -28.25 -18.85 2.41
C PRO A 165 -27.03 -18.43 3.24
N SER A 166 -27.24 -17.60 4.27
CA SER A 166 -26.18 -16.93 5.04
C SER A 166 -25.16 -17.91 5.66
N VAL A 167 -25.63 -19.08 6.10
CA VAL A 167 -24.76 -20.11 6.69
C VAL A 167 -24.15 -20.96 5.59
N GLY A 168 -22.80 -20.99 5.56
CA GLY A 168 -22.01 -21.74 4.57
C GLY A 168 -21.83 -21.04 3.23
N SER A 169 -22.41 -19.86 3.01
CA SER A 169 -22.15 -19.07 1.81
C SER A 169 -20.83 -18.30 1.93
N ARG A 170 -20.07 -18.24 0.82
CA ARG A 170 -18.88 -17.41 0.71
C ARG A 170 -19.27 -16.04 0.11
N LEU A 171 -19.67 -15.12 0.98
CA LEU A 171 -19.99 -13.76 0.58
C LEU A 171 -18.70 -12.96 0.38
N GLU A 172 -18.66 -12.13 -0.65
CA GLU A 172 -17.61 -11.14 -0.78
C GLU A 172 -17.71 -10.13 0.37
N ARG A 173 -16.55 -9.65 0.81
CA ARG A 173 -16.50 -8.61 1.84
C ARG A 173 -17.07 -7.30 1.30
N ILE A 174 -17.88 -6.64 2.10
CA ILE A 174 -18.46 -5.32 1.75
C ILE A 174 -17.36 -4.27 1.50
N ASP A 175 -16.28 -4.31 2.29
CA ASP A 175 -15.12 -3.43 2.20
C ASP A 175 -13.99 -3.98 1.29
N GLY A 176 -14.23 -5.10 0.61
CA GLY A 176 -13.21 -5.81 -0.14
C GLY A 176 -12.68 -5.04 -1.34
N VAL A 177 -13.55 -4.39 -2.11
CA VAL A 177 -13.17 -3.61 -3.29
C VAL A 177 -12.20 -2.50 -2.92
N ALA A 178 -12.49 -1.76 -1.85
CA ALA A 178 -11.63 -0.68 -1.38
C ALA A 178 -10.23 -1.18 -0.98
N LYS A 179 -10.13 -2.41 -0.45
CA LYS A 179 -8.84 -3.02 -0.07
C LYS A 179 -7.97 -3.41 -1.26
N VAL A 180 -8.58 -3.88 -2.34
CA VAL A 180 -7.83 -4.34 -3.51
C VAL A 180 -7.54 -3.25 -4.52
N ASN A 181 -8.29 -2.14 -4.53
CA ASN A 181 -8.04 -1.01 -5.43
C ASN A 181 -7.29 0.16 -4.78
N GLY A 182 -6.92 0.04 -3.49
CA GLY A 182 -6.15 1.04 -2.76
C GLY A 182 -6.95 2.19 -2.14
N THR A 183 -8.28 2.22 -2.30
CA THR A 183 -9.12 3.32 -1.77
C THR A 183 -9.49 3.18 -0.29
N ASP A 184 -9.14 2.04 0.34
CA ASP A 184 -9.42 1.81 1.76
C ASP A 184 -8.54 2.71 2.64
N GLN A 185 -9.15 3.46 3.55
CA GLN A 185 -8.49 4.41 4.44
C GLN A 185 -8.25 3.78 5.82
N PHE A 186 -7.05 3.99 6.36
CA PHE A 186 -6.62 3.43 7.63
C PHE A 186 -6.09 4.51 8.58
N GLY A 187 -6.52 4.46 9.83
CA GLY A 187 -5.97 5.30 10.90
C GLY A 187 -5.98 6.80 10.53
N ALA A 188 -4.81 7.38 10.37
CA ALA A 188 -4.66 8.80 10.08
C ALA A 188 -5.15 9.24 8.68
N ASP A 189 -5.36 8.29 7.74
CA ASP A 189 -5.88 8.62 6.39
C ASP A 189 -7.28 9.23 6.46
N SER A 190 -8.06 8.90 7.50
CA SER A 190 -9.42 9.39 7.72
C SER A 190 -9.50 10.50 8.77
N ALA A 191 -8.36 11.00 9.26
CA ALA A 191 -8.34 12.08 10.23
C ALA A 191 -8.91 13.39 9.63
N PRO A 192 -9.75 14.16 10.34
CA PRO A 192 -10.17 15.48 9.89
C PRO A 192 -8.96 16.38 9.60
N ALA A 193 -9.09 17.27 8.62
CA ALA A 193 -7.99 18.17 8.23
C ALA A 193 -7.54 19.12 9.35
N ASP A 194 -8.44 19.40 10.30
CA ASP A 194 -8.23 20.23 11.49
C ASP A 194 -7.92 19.43 12.76
N ALA A 195 -7.66 18.12 12.62
CA ALA A 195 -7.33 17.27 13.75
C ALA A 195 -6.00 17.68 14.40
N LEU A 196 -5.99 17.78 15.73
CA LEU A 196 -4.78 18.02 16.49
C LEU A 196 -3.92 16.77 16.58
N TRP A 197 -2.61 16.94 16.45
CA TRP A 197 -1.65 15.86 16.59
C TRP A 197 -1.12 15.77 18.02
N LEU A 198 -1.40 14.63 18.69
CA LEU A 198 -0.78 14.32 19.96
C LEU A 198 0.61 13.74 19.77
N ARG A 199 1.63 14.35 20.35
CA ARG A 199 3.00 13.86 20.35
C ARG A 199 3.46 13.48 21.75
N LEU A 200 3.92 12.25 21.92
CA LEU A 200 4.50 11.80 23.19
C LEU A 200 6.00 12.03 23.20
N TYR A 201 6.48 12.84 24.14
CA TYR A 201 7.90 12.92 24.48
C TYR A 201 8.22 11.88 25.54
N ARG A 202 9.13 10.97 25.23
CA ARG A 202 9.55 9.92 26.17
C ARG A 202 10.91 10.26 26.75
N SER A 203 11.10 9.94 28.05
CA SER A 203 12.43 9.99 28.66
C SER A 203 13.39 9.05 27.90
N PRO A 204 14.64 9.46 27.63
CA PRO A 204 15.67 8.56 27.10
C PRO A 204 16.17 7.57 28.18
N HIS A 205 15.76 7.74 29.43
CA HIS A 205 16.15 6.88 30.56
C HIS A 205 15.01 5.93 30.93
N ALA A 206 15.33 4.69 31.26
CA ALA A 206 14.35 3.69 31.68
C ALA A 206 13.61 4.09 32.99
N ARG A 207 14.27 4.85 33.86
CA ARG A 207 13.71 5.44 35.06
C ARG A 207 14.24 6.85 35.24
N ALA A 208 13.33 7.82 35.35
CA ALA A 208 13.70 9.22 35.54
C ALA A 208 12.63 9.96 36.35
N THR A 209 13.06 10.97 37.12
CA THR A 209 12.19 12.06 37.58
C THR A 209 12.37 13.25 36.65
N PHE A 210 11.30 13.91 36.30
CA PHE A 210 11.36 15.09 35.43
C PHE A 210 10.51 16.22 36.02
N GLN A 211 10.86 17.43 35.66
CA GLN A 211 10.04 18.62 35.91
C GLN A 211 9.62 19.18 34.55
N VAL A 212 8.34 19.51 34.45
CA VAL A 212 7.83 20.22 33.27
C VAL A 212 8.26 21.67 33.44
N GLY A 213 9.03 22.20 32.48
CA GLY A 213 9.42 23.62 32.43
C GLY A 213 8.25 24.53 32.09
N ASP A 214 8.54 25.82 31.87
CA ASP A 214 7.54 26.76 31.38
C ASP A 214 7.09 26.38 29.97
N LEU A 215 5.80 26.10 29.80
CA LEU A 215 5.18 25.79 28.53
C LEU A 215 4.63 27.03 27.81
N GLY A 216 4.76 28.22 28.40
CA GLY A 216 4.17 29.45 27.86
C GLY A 216 4.64 29.79 26.45
N GLU A 217 5.95 29.67 26.18
CA GLU A 217 6.50 29.89 24.84
C GLU A 217 6.03 28.81 23.84
N PHE A 218 5.92 27.56 24.27
CA PHE A 218 5.44 26.47 23.43
C PHE A 218 3.96 26.64 23.08
N VAL A 219 3.12 27.00 24.05
CA VAL A 219 1.69 27.24 23.83
C VAL A 219 1.46 28.48 22.97
N ALA A 220 2.26 29.55 23.16
CA ALA A 220 2.16 30.76 22.35
C ALA A 220 2.63 30.60 20.90
N GLY A 221 3.48 29.61 20.62
CA GLY A 221 3.97 29.29 19.26
C GLY A 221 3.15 28.20 18.55
N SER A 222 2.21 27.55 19.24
CA SER A 222 1.25 26.61 18.64
C SER A 222 0.00 27.40 18.29
N ASP A 223 -0.19 27.72 17.00
CA ASP A 223 -1.52 28.07 16.49
C ASP A 223 -2.43 26.86 16.74
N GLY A 224 -3.17 26.91 17.87
CA GLY A 224 -3.97 25.87 18.44
C GLY A 224 -5.18 25.46 17.63
#